data_3229066c6897b898c4d95e10d8e6aaf2
#
_entry.id   3229066c6897b898c4d95e10d8e6aaf2
#
_cell.length_a   1.000
_cell.length_b   1.000
_cell.length_c   1.000
_cell.angle_alpha   90.00
_cell.angle_beta   90.00
_cell.angle_gamma   90.00
#
_symmetry.space_group_name_H-M   'P 1'
#
loop_
_entity.id
_entity.type
_entity.pdbx_description
1 polymer ?
#
loop_
_entity_poly.entity_id
_entity_poly.type
_entity_poly.pdbx_seq_one_letter_code
_entity_poly.pdbx_strand_id
1 'polypeptide(L)'
;MRIAVAGATGNIGTLTVAALQRDGHEAVRISRSLGVDLTTGGGLDDALAGVEAVVDVTNSTAADPAETVAYFGAVTRNLLAAEERAGVGHHVLLSIAGVHRIEGNAHYAGKREQERLAAAGPVPWTIVPATQFHDFAAMVTSWTEQDGVATIAPLLVQPVAPADVADVLAEIATGRPQGRYSDVAGPEPQDLVDMARRTNEARGRTVKLVPTWSTMFSLETAGNALLPSPDARIMPTTFDQWLTEQR
;
A
#
# COMPACT_ATOMS: atom_id res chain seq x y z
N MET A 1 -7.69 -8.83 20.41
CA MET A 1 -7.30 -9.78 19.35
C MET A 1 -5.78 -9.78 19.20
N ARG A 2 -5.22 -10.88 18.75
CA ARG A 2 -3.82 -10.99 18.32
C ARG A 2 -3.76 -10.92 16.79
N ILE A 3 -3.17 -9.88 16.23
CA ILE A 3 -3.19 -9.57 14.79
C ILE A 3 -1.77 -9.44 14.28
N ALA A 4 -1.43 -10.17 13.21
CA ALA A 4 -0.12 -10.07 12.59
C ALA A 4 -0.13 -9.01 11.47
N VAL A 5 0.99 -8.29 11.33
CA VAL A 5 1.21 -7.32 10.25
C VAL A 5 2.42 -7.76 9.43
N ALA A 6 2.17 -8.25 8.23
CA ALA A 6 3.21 -8.61 7.26
C ALA A 6 3.67 -7.34 6.52
N GLY A 7 4.99 -7.08 6.55
CA GLY A 7 5.55 -5.80 6.12
C GLY A 7 5.59 -4.74 7.23
N ALA A 8 5.60 -5.17 8.50
CA ALA A 8 5.47 -4.33 9.70
C ALA A 8 6.53 -3.24 9.88
N THR A 9 7.66 -3.31 9.18
CA THR A 9 8.75 -2.32 9.24
C THR A 9 8.68 -1.27 8.11
N GLY A 10 7.74 -1.43 7.18
CA GLY A 10 7.44 -0.44 6.14
C GLY A 10 6.62 0.73 6.67
N ASN A 11 6.40 1.73 5.80
CA ASN A 11 5.63 2.95 6.15
C ASN A 11 4.24 2.59 6.67
N ILE A 12 3.41 1.94 5.86
CA ILE A 12 2.04 1.55 6.24
C ILE A 12 2.06 0.52 7.39
N GLY A 13 2.99 -0.44 7.36
CA GLY A 13 3.09 -1.47 8.39
C GLY A 13 3.34 -0.91 9.78
N THR A 14 4.24 0.06 9.90
CA THR A 14 4.52 0.72 11.19
C THR A 14 3.29 1.47 11.71
N LEU A 15 2.58 2.19 10.84
CA LEU A 15 1.35 2.91 11.18
C LEU A 15 0.23 1.95 11.57
N THR A 16 0.08 0.82 10.84
CA THR A 16 -0.94 -0.20 11.14
C THR A 16 -0.66 -0.86 12.50
N VAL A 17 0.61 -1.17 12.81
CA VAL A 17 0.99 -1.68 14.13
C VAL A 17 0.61 -0.68 15.23
N ALA A 18 0.91 0.61 15.02
CA ALA A 18 0.56 1.65 15.99
C ALA A 18 -0.96 1.81 16.16
N ALA A 19 -1.74 1.74 15.08
CA ALA A 19 -3.20 1.80 15.12
C ALA A 19 -3.78 0.63 15.91
N LEU A 20 -3.35 -0.60 15.63
CA LEU A 20 -3.79 -1.80 16.36
C LEU A 20 -3.48 -1.71 17.85
N GLN A 21 -2.26 -1.26 18.20
CA GLN A 21 -1.84 -1.12 19.62
C GLN A 21 -2.63 -0.01 20.33
N ARG A 22 -2.88 1.12 19.68
CA ARG A 22 -3.71 2.22 20.19
C ARG A 22 -5.12 1.73 20.54
N ASP A 23 -5.66 0.83 19.71
CA ASP A 23 -7.01 0.28 19.85
C ASP A 23 -7.04 -0.96 20.80
N GLY A 24 -5.94 -1.25 21.50
CA GLY A 24 -5.86 -2.29 22.54
C GLY A 24 -5.64 -3.71 22.02
N HIS A 25 -5.17 -3.87 20.77
CA HIS A 25 -4.87 -5.16 20.18
C HIS A 25 -3.37 -5.52 20.30
N GLU A 26 -3.06 -6.82 20.35
CA GLU A 26 -1.69 -7.32 20.28
C GLU A 26 -1.26 -7.38 18.80
N ALA A 27 -0.25 -6.60 18.42
CA ALA A 27 0.28 -6.59 17.06
C ALA A 27 1.55 -7.45 16.95
N VAL A 28 1.49 -8.55 16.20
CA VAL A 28 2.63 -9.38 15.84
C VAL A 28 3.31 -8.82 14.59
N ARG A 29 4.58 -8.42 14.73
CA ARG A 29 5.31 -7.76 13.64
C ARG A 29 6.05 -8.80 12.79
N ILE A 30 5.73 -8.88 11.50
CA ILE A 30 6.36 -9.79 10.54
C ILE A 30 7.18 -9.00 9.53
N SER A 31 8.50 -9.24 9.50
CA SER A 31 9.42 -8.71 8.50
C SER A 31 10.75 -9.47 8.51
N ARG A 32 11.53 -9.37 7.42
CA ARG A 32 12.87 -9.98 7.32
C ARG A 32 13.82 -9.47 8.41
N SER A 33 13.79 -8.19 8.74
CA SER A 33 14.62 -7.60 9.79
C SER A 33 14.30 -8.12 11.20
N LEU A 34 13.14 -8.77 11.35
CA LEU A 34 12.68 -9.39 12.61
C LEU A 34 12.79 -10.93 12.57
N GLY A 35 13.47 -11.48 11.57
CA GLY A 35 13.74 -12.91 11.46
C GLY A 35 12.68 -13.74 10.75
N VAL A 36 11.67 -13.11 10.15
CA VAL A 36 10.62 -13.82 9.39
C VAL A 36 10.74 -13.47 7.89
N ASP A 37 11.10 -14.46 7.08
CA ASP A 37 11.22 -14.29 5.63
C ASP A 37 9.99 -14.82 4.89
N LEU A 38 9.16 -13.90 4.41
CA LEU A 38 7.94 -14.23 3.66
C LEU A 38 8.22 -14.90 2.31
N THR A 39 9.39 -14.67 1.71
CA THR A 39 9.71 -15.27 0.40
C THR A 39 10.02 -16.75 0.50
N THR A 40 10.56 -17.19 1.61
CA THR A 40 10.88 -18.60 1.91
C THR A 40 9.87 -19.27 2.85
N GLY A 41 9.07 -18.47 3.56
CA GLY A 41 8.18 -18.95 4.63
C GLY A 41 8.88 -19.19 5.96
N GLY A 42 10.19 -18.89 6.06
CA GLY A 42 10.95 -19.12 7.29
C GLY A 42 10.45 -18.28 8.48
N GLY A 43 10.12 -18.94 9.59
CA GLY A 43 9.65 -18.31 10.84
C GLY A 43 8.15 -17.95 10.85
N LEU A 44 7.40 -18.23 9.78
CA LEU A 44 5.97 -17.89 9.72
C LEU A 44 5.11 -18.69 10.72
N ASP A 45 5.35 -19.99 10.86
CA ASP A 45 4.53 -20.83 11.73
C ASP A 45 4.61 -20.37 13.20
N ASP A 46 5.81 -20.02 13.67
CA ASP A 46 6.00 -19.48 15.01
C ASP A 46 5.37 -18.09 15.17
N ALA A 47 5.53 -17.22 14.16
CA ALA A 47 4.99 -15.86 14.19
C ALA A 47 3.46 -15.84 14.17
N LEU A 48 2.82 -16.81 13.50
CA LEU A 48 1.36 -16.87 13.38
C LEU A 48 0.68 -17.70 14.48
N ALA A 49 1.43 -18.27 15.42
CA ALA A 49 0.83 -19.03 16.52
C ALA A 49 -0.17 -18.18 17.33
N GLY A 50 -1.44 -18.58 17.34
CA GLY A 50 -2.53 -17.88 18.02
C GLY A 50 -2.95 -16.54 17.41
N VAL A 51 -2.53 -16.24 16.18
CA VAL A 51 -2.97 -15.06 15.44
C VAL A 51 -4.37 -15.28 14.88
N GLU A 52 -5.27 -14.31 15.07
CA GLU A 52 -6.66 -14.35 14.64
C GLU A 52 -6.88 -13.73 13.25
N ALA A 53 -6.09 -12.69 12.92
CA ALA A 53 -6.13 -12.03 11.63
C ALA A 53 -4.73 -11.60 11.18
N VAL A 54 -4.53 -11.49 9.88
CA VAL A 54 -3.28 -11.00 9.26
C VAL A 54 -3.57 -9.79 8.39
N VAL A 55 -2.76 -8.73 8.52
CA VAL A 55 -2.77 -7.57 7.62
C VAL A 55 -1.52 -7.64 6.74
N ASP A 56 -1.71 -7.87 5.43
CA ASP A 56 -0.64 -7.89 4.45
C ASP A 56 -0.48 -6.50 3.81
N VAL A 57 0.56 -5.80 4.22
CA VAL A 57 1.01 -4.52 3.63
C VAL A 57 2.40 -4.66 3.00
N THR A 58 2.73 -5.86 2.52
CA THR A 58 4.01 -6.12 1.85
C THR A 58 4.12 -5.33 0.56
N ASN A 59 5.36 -4.94 0.24
CA ASN A 59 5.68 -4.13 -0.92
C ASN A 59 6.95 -4.67 -1.63
N SER A 60 7.07 -4.38 -2.92
CA SER A 60 8.23 -4.71 -3.75
C SER A 60 8.78 -3.44 -4.39
N THR A 61 10.11 -3.36 -4.47
CA THR A 61 10.83 -2.30 -5.20
C THR A 61 11.35 -2.78 -6.55
N ALA A 62 11.03 -4.03 -6.96
CA ALA A 62 11.42 -4.56 -8.27
C ALA A 62 10.75 -3.76 -9.39
N ALA A 63 11.52 -3.43 -10.42
CA ALA A 63 11.04 -2.70 -11.59
C ALA A 63 10.59 -3.64 -12.73
N ASP A 64 11.09 -4.88 -12.73
CA ASP A 64 10.70 -5.88 -13.73
C ASP A 64 9.37 -6.53 -13.37
N PRO A 65 8.42 -6.63 -14.34
CA PRO A 65 7.10 -7.20 -14.08
C PRO A 65 7.15 -8.67 -13.63
N ALA A 66 8.02 -9.49 -14.22
CA ALA A 66 8.10 -10.91 -13.88
C ALA A 66 8.68 -11.11 -12.47
N GLU A 67 9.70 -10.34 -12.10
CA GLU A 67 10.27 -10.34 -10.74
C GLU A 67 9.24 -9.89 -9.71
N THR A 68 8.48 -8.84 -10.03
CA THR A 68 7.44 -8.30 -9.14
C THR A 68 6.31 -9.33 -8.93
N VAL A 69 5.84 -9.96 -10.00
CA VAL A 69 4.82 -11.03 -9.93
C VAL A 69 5.35 -12.24 -9.15
N ALA A 70 6.61 -12.65 -9.40
CA ALA A 70 7.22 -13.77 -8.68
C ALA A 70 7.34 -13.48 -7.18
N TYR A 71 7.80 -12.28 -6.81
CA TYR A 71 7.95 -11.86 -5.42
C TYR A 71 6.60 -11.86 -4.69
N PHE A 72 5.61 -11.12 -5.18
CA PHE A 72 4.29 -11.06 -4.54
C PHE A 72 3.61 -12.43 -4.53
N GLY A 73 3.78 -13.21 -5.61
CA GLY A 73 3.25 -14.57 -5.66
C GLY A 73 3.86 -15.51 -4.62
N ALA A 74 5.17 -15.45 -4.39
CA ALA A 74 5.83 -16.26 -3.36
C ALA A 74 5.40 -15.84 -1.95
N VAL A 75 5.46 -14.54 -1.66
CA VAL A 75 5.07 -13.96 -0.37
C VAL A 75 3.63 -14.35 0.00
N THR A 76 2.69 -14.13 -0.91
CA THR A 76 1.27 -14.39 -0.64
C THR A 76 0.98 -15.88 -0.47
N ARG A 77 1.55 -16.76 -1.31
CA ARG A 77 1.37 -18.21 -1.14
C ARG A 77 1.92 -18.72 0.18
N ASN A 78 3.11 -18.30 0.58
CA ASN A 78 3.72 -18.72 1.85
C ASN A 78 2.91 -18.22 3.04
N LEU A 79 2.44 -16.97 2.99
CA LEU A 79 1.65 -16.35 4.04
C LEU A 79 0.31 -17.08 4.20
N LEU A 80 -0.46 -17.25 3.13
CA LEU A 80 -1.76 -17.93 3.17
C LEU A 80 -1.64 -19.39 3.61
N ALA A 81 -0.58 -20.11 3.18
CA ALA A 81 -0.36 -21.48 3.62
C ALA A 81 -0.05 -21.58 5.12
N ALA A 82 0.71 -20.62 5.67
CA ALA A 82 0.98 -20.56 7.10
C ALA A 82 -0.25 -20.12 7.91
N GLU A 83 -1.03 -19.17 7.38
CA GLU A 83 -2.32 -18.75 7.96
C GLU A 83 -3.30 -19.90 8.06
N GLU A 84 -3.44 -20.72 7.01
CA GLU A 84 -4.29 -21.92 7.01
C GLU A 84 -3.86 -22.90 8.11
N ARG A 85 -2.54 -23.18 8.23
CA ARG A 85 -2.02 -24.07 9.29
C ARG A 85 -2.24 -23.51 10.70
N ALA A 86 -2.13 -22.19 10.86
CA ALA A 86 -2.34 -21.52 12.14
C ALA A 86 -3.82 -21.32 12.50
N GLY A 87 -4.74 -21.56 11.57
CA GLY A 87 -6.17 -21.34 11.76
C GLY A 87 -6.58 -19.87 11.79
N VAL A 88 -5.84 -18.99 11.06
CA VAL A 88 -6.17 -17.57 10.92
C VAL A 88 -7.54 -17.43 10.25
N GLY A 89 -8.41 -16.61 10.82
CA GLY A 89 -9.79 -16.42 10.38
C GLY A 89 -10.00 -15.29 9.39
N HIS A 90 -8.99 -14.39 9.18
CA HIS A 90 -9.13 -13.23 8.31
C HIS A 90 -7.78 -12.77 7.73
N HIS A 91 -7.66 -12.78 6.41
CA HIS A 91 -6.56 -12.18 5.67
C HIS A 91 -6.97 -10.82 5.11
N VAL A 92 -6.33 -9.73 5.52
CA VAL A 92 -6.58 -8.37 5.05
C VAL A 92 -5.43 -7.94 4.16
N LEU A 93 -5.70 -7.71 2.87
CA LEU A 93 -4.70 -7.33 1.89
C LEU A 93 -4.85 -5.86 1.51
N LEU A 94 -3.83 -5.05 1.74
CA LEU A 94 -3.75 -3.70 1.15
C LEU A 94 -3.43 -3.81 -0.34
N SER A 95 -4.30 -3.26 -1.18
CA SER A 95 -4.14 -3.21 -2.62
C SER A 95 -4.23 -1.77 -3.16
N ILE A 96 -4.36 -1.61 -4.47
CA ILE A 96 -4.35 -0.33 -5.16
C ILE A 96 -5.70 -0.11 -5.85
N ALA A 97 -6.31 1.07 -5.62
CA ALA A 97 -7.49 1.49 -6.36
C ALA A 97 -7.19 1.54 -7.87
N GLY A 98 -8.07 0.94 -8.67
CA GLY A 98 -7.88 0.90 -10.12
C GLY A 98 -6.78 -0.04 -10.62
N VAL A 99 -6.24 -0.96 -9.80
CA VAL A 99 -5.16 -1.90 -10.16
C VAL A 99 -5.45 -2.72 -11.43
N HIS A 100 -6.71 -2.99 -11.74
CA HIS A 100 -7.16 -3.71 -12.93
C HIS A 100 -7.38 -2.83 -14.16
N ARG A 101 -7.27 -1.50 -14.04
CA ARG A 101 -7.45 -0.55 -15.15
C ARG A 101 -6.15 -0.20 -15.87
N ILE A 102 -4.99 -0.53 -15.28
CA ILE A 102 -3.66 -0.16 -15.76
C ILE A 102 -2.84 -1.43 -15.93
N GLU A 103 -2.48 -1.78 -17.16
CA GLU A 103 -1.80 -3.03 -17.47
C GLU A 103 -0.27 -2.89 -17.47
N GLY A 104 0.27 -1.80 -17.98
CA GLY A 104 1.70 -1.60 -18.25
C GLY A 104 2.60 -1.36 -17.04
N ASN A 105 2.06 -1.36 -15.82
CA ASN A 105 2.84 -1.10 -14.61
C ASN A 105 3.24 -2.40 -13.90
N ALA A 106 4.56 -2.59 -13.69
CA ALA A 106 5.13 -3.79 -13.06
C ALA A 106 4.60 -4.00 -11.62
N HIS A 107 4.51 -2.95 -10.83
CA HIS A 107 4.02 -3.03 -9.45
C HIS A 107 2.54 -3.46 -9.42
N TYR A 108 1.71 -2.91 -10.34
CA TYR A 108 0.31 -3.29 -10.46
C TYR A 108 0.14 -4.75 -10.90
N ALA A 109 1.03 -5.26 -11.78
CA ALA A 109 1.03 -6.68 -12.14
C ALA A 109 1.23 -7.60 -10.92
N GLY A 110 2.17 -7.26 -10.05
CA GLY A 110 2.40 -7.97 -8.79
C GLY A 110 1.20 -7.87 -7.83
N LYS A 111 0.60 -6.70 -7.70
CA LYS A 111 -0.59 -6.51 -6.83
C LYS A 111 -1.81 -7.28 -7.35
N ARG A 112 -2.01 -7.35 -8.68
CA ARG A 112 -3.05 -8.23 -9.27
C ARG A 112 -2.84 -9.70 -8.93
N GLU A 113 -1.57 -10.18 -8.95
CA GLU A 113 -1.27 -11.57 -8.55
C GLU A 113 -1.56 -11.79 -7.06
N GLN A 114 -1.23 -10.82 -6.17
CA GLN A 114 -1.61 -10.89 -4.76
C GLN A 114 -3.13 -11.01 -4.58
N GLU A 115 -3.89 -10.11 -5.21
CA GLU A 115 -5.36 -10.13 -5.13
C GLU A 115 -5.93 -11.47 -5.61
N ARG A 116 -5.41 -11.98 -6.73
CA ARG A 116 -5.84 -13.27 -7.30
C ARG A 116 -5.58 -14.43 -6.34
N LEU A 117 -4.41 -14.46 -5.70
CA LEU A 117 -4.05 -15.52 -4.75
C LEU A 117 -4.85 -15.41 -3.45
N ALA A 118 -5.02 -14.21 -2.90
CA ALA A 118 -5.83 -14.01 -1.71
C ALA A 118 -7.29 -14.41 -1.95
N ALA A 119 -7.88 -14.02 -3.08
CA ALA A 119 -9.26 -14.34 -3.42
C ALA A 119 -9.49 -15.83 -3.70
N ALA A 120 -8.48 -16.55 -4.18
CA ALA A 120 -8.54 -18.01 -4.45
C ALA A 120 -8.05 -18.86 -3.27
N GLY A 121 -7.51 -18.24 -2.22
CA GLY A 121 -6.91 -18.92 -1.07
C GLY A 121 -7.96 -19.52 -0.10
N PRO A 122 -7.49 -20.33 0.86
CA PRO A 122 -8.37 -21.00 1.82
C PRO A 122 -8.83 -20.11 2.98
N VAL A 123 -8.14 -18.98 3.23
CA VAL A 123 -8.43 -18.09 4.35
C VAL A 123 -9.48 -17.05 3.94
N PRO A 124 -10.52 -16.80 4.75
CA PRO A 124 -11.47 -15.71 4.49
C PRO A 124 -10.74 -14.36 4.40
N TRP A 125 -11.11 -13.52 3.45
CA TRP A 125 -10.30 -12.37 3.10
C TRP A 125 -11.08 -11.06 2.95
N THR A 126 -10.35 -9.93 3.08
CA THR A 126 -10.77 -8.60 2.64
C THR A 126 -9.63 -7.94 1.87
N ILE A 127 -9.87 -7.56 0.61
CA ILE A 127 -8.94 -6.75 -0.17
C ILE A 127 -9.35 -5.28 -0.01
N VAL A 128 -8.42 -4.45 0.43
CA VAL A 128 -8.62 -3.02 0.69
C VAL A 128 -7.85 -2.22 -0.37
N PRO A 129 -8.51 -1.76 -1.44
CA PRO A 129 -7.86 -0.92 -2.43
C PRO A 129 -7.70 0.50 -1.90
N ALA A 130 -6.49 1.05 -1.87
CA ALA A 130 -6.25 2.45 -1.55
C ALA A 130 -5.76 3.21 -2.77
N THR A 131 -6.08 4.51 -2.86
CA THR A 131 -5.49 5.41 -3.83
C THR A 131 -4.03 5.71 -3.47
N GLN A 132 -3.33 6.52 -4.28
CA GLN A 132 -1.96 6.91 -3.99
C GLN A 132 -1.89 7.62 -2.63
N PHE A 133 -0.76 7.45 -1.93
CA PHE A 133 -0.57 8.09 -0.64
C PHE A 133 -0.10 9.54 -0.79
N HIS A 134 -0.26 10.35 0.27
CA HIS A 134 0.21 11.73 0.28
C HIS A 134 1.72 11.87 0.05
N ASP A 135 2.52 10.89 0.45
CA ASP A 135 3.97 10.86 0.21
C ASP A 135 4.38 10.42 -1.21
N PHE A 136 3.41 10.02 -2.06
CA PHE A 136 3.67 9.54 -3.42
C PHE A 136 4.45 10.54 -4.28
N ALA A 137 4.13 11.83 -4.18
CA ALA A 137 4.84 12.88 -4.90
C ALA A 137 6.33 12.99 -4.50
N ALA A 138 6.63 12.81 -3.22
CA ALA A 138 8.01 12.77 -2.73
C ALA A 138 8.76 11.53 -3.24
N MET A 139 8.07 10.39 -3.27
CA MET A 139 8.65 9.15 -3.79
C MET A 139 8.97 9.28 -5.29
N VAL A 140 8.02 9.75 -6.10
CA VAL A 140 8.24 9.96 -7.55
C VAL A 140 9.37 10.96 -7.79
N THR A 141 9.42 12.06 -7.04
CA THR A 141 10.54 13.02 -7.11
C THR A 141 11.86 12.30 -6.85
N SER A 142 11.95 11.52 -5.78
CA SER A 142 13.19 10.80 -5.42
C SER A 142 13.62 9.76 -6.46
N TRP A 143 12.68 9.10 -7.13
CA TRP A 143 12.97 8.09 -8.16
C TRP A 143 13.48 8.69 -9.47
N THR A 144 13.08 9.94 -9.77
CA THR A 144 13.34 10.57 -11.05
C THR A 144 14.36 11.71 -10.98
N GLU A 145 14.81 12.08 -9.78
CA GLU A 145 15.74 13.18 -9.59
C GLU A 145 17.17 12.79 -10.01
N GLN A 146 17.72 13.62 -10.91
CA GLN A 146 19.11 13.58 -11.33
C GLN A 146 19.64 15.02 -11.39
N ASP A 147 20.74 15.30 -10.73
CA ASP A 147 21.39 16.62 -10.70
C ASP A 147 20.44 17.78 -10.36
N GLY A 148 19.55 17.58 -9.40
CA GLY A 148 18.57 18.59 -8.95
C GLY A 148 17.40 18.83 -9.89
N VAL A 149 17.20 17.95 -10.87
CA VAL A 149 16.05 17.96 -11.80
C VAL A 149 15.26 16.67 -11.67
N ALA A 150 13.96 16.75 -11.44
CA ALA A 150 13.08 15.60 -11.40
C ALA A 150 12.01 15.66 -12.51
N THR A 151 11.75 14.51 -13.16
CA THR A 151 10.71 14.39 -14.19
C THR A 151 9.44 13.81 -13.58
N ILE A 152 8.33 14.51 -13.68
CA ILE A 152 7.06 14.14 -13.05
C ILE A 152 5.97 14.03 -14.13
N ALA A 153 5.26 12.92 -14.18
CA ALA A 153 4.07 12.82 -15.03
C ALA A 153 2.93 13.67 -14.45
N PRO A 154 2.22 14.47 -15.27
CA PRO A 154 1.11 15.31 -14.81
C PRO A 154 -0.15 14.45 -14.56
N LEU A 155 -0.11 13.68 -13.49
CA LEU A 155 -1.18 12.75 -13.09
C LEU A 155 -2.22 13.46 -12.22
N LEU A 156 -3.49 13.20 -12.50
CA LEU A 156 -4.59 13.50 -11.59
C LEU A 156 -4.75 12.32 -10.63
N VAL A 157 -4.55 12.57 -9.34
CA VAL A 157 -4.65 11.57 -8.27
C VAL A 157 -5.60 12.08 -7.18
N GLN A 158 -6.17 11.18 -6.38
CA GLN A 158 -6.93 11.56 -5.18
C GLN A 158 -6.26 10.89 -3.97
N PRO A 159 -5.14 11.46 -3.49
CA PRO A 159 -4.27 10.79 -2.55
C PRO A 159 -4.86 10.76 -1.14
N VAL A 160 -4.51 9.72 -0.40
CA VAL A 160 -4.97 9.47 0.97
C VAL A 160 -3.79 9.50 1.95
N ALA A 161 -4.03 9.93 3.19
CA ALA A 161 -3.01 9.89 4.23
C ALA A 161 -2.66 8.44 4.60
N PRO A 162 -1.36 8.09 4.72
CA PRO A 162 -0.94 6.78 5.16
C PRO A 162 -1.53 6.35 6.52
N ALA A 163 -1.68 7.28 7.46
CA ALA A 163 -2.26 7.03 8.78
C ALA A 163 -3.75 6.66 8.69
N ASP A 164 -4.51 7.35 7.83
CA ASP A 164 -5.93 7.07 7.61
C ASP A 164 -6.13 5.65 7.05
N VAL A 165 -5.26 5.22 6.12
CA VAL A 165 -5.31 3.85 5.58
C VAL A 165 -4.96 2.83 6.65
N ALA A 166 -3.97 3.11 7.50
CA ALA A 166 -3.61 2.23 8.61
C ALA A 166 -4.77 2.04 9.61
N ASP A 167 -5.51 3.11 9.89
CA ASP A 167 -6.72 3.05 10.74
C ASP A 167 -7.82 2.18 10.10
N VAL A 168 -8.05 2.32 8.78
CA VAL A 168 -8.99 1.47 8.04
C VAL A 168 -8.55 -0.01 8.07
N LEU A 169 -7.26 -0.29 7.88
CA LEU A 169 -6.75 -1.65 7.93
C LEU A 169 -6.92 -2.27 9.32
N ALA A 170 -6.68 -1.52 10.39
CA ALA A 170 -6.87 -1.98 11.77
C ALA A 170 -8.37 -2.25 12.06
N GLU A 171 -9.26 -1.35 11.65
CA GLU A 171 -10.72 -1.52 11.75
C GLU A 171 -11.18 -2.80 11.04
N ILE A 172 -10.75 -3.01 9.79
CA ILE A 172 -11.15 -4.16 8.98
C ILE A 172 -10.61 -5.45 9.58
N ALA A 173 -9.35 -5.48 10.04
CA ALA A 173 -8.73 -6.67 10.61
C ALA A 173 -9.41 -7.17 11.89
N THR A 174 -10.10 -6.29 12.61
CA THR A 174 -10.88 -6.63 13.81
C THR A 174 -12.32 -7.01 13.51
N GLY A 175 -12.76 -6.82 12.26
CA GLY A 175 -14.09 -7.13 11.79
C GLY A 175 -14.21 -8.49 11.10
N ARG A 176 -15.34 -8.70 10.44
CA ARG A 176 -15.57 -9.90 9.62
C ARG A 176 -15.00 -9.72 8.22
N PRO A 177 -14.57 -10.81 7.55
CA PRO A 177 -14.18 -10.78 6.14
C PRO A 177 -15.29 -10.25 5.24
N GLN A 178 -14.95 -9.36 4.29
CA GLN A 178 -15.91 -8.61 3.47
C GLN A 178 -15.70 -8.80 1.96
N GLY A 179 -14.71 -9.60 1.55
CA GLY A 179 -14.34 -9.70 0.14
C GLY A 179 -13.63 -8.42 -0.35
N ARG A 180 -13.99 -7.92 -1.54
CA ARG A 180 -13.42 -6.66 -2.02
C ARG A 180 -14.11 -5.47 -1.34
N TYR A 181 -13.33 -4.68 -0.61
CA TYR A 181 -13.79 -3.45 0.04
C TYR A 181 -13.90 -2.31 -0.98
N SER A 182 -14.63 -1.24 -0.62
CA SER A 182 -14.64 0.00 -1.41
C SER A 182 -13.24 0.63 -1.47
N ASP A 183 -12.94 1.37 -2.53
CA ASP A 183 -11.70 2.12 -2.61
C ASP A 183 -11.57 3.08 -1.43
N VAL A 184 -10.38 3.16 -0.82
CA VAL A 184 -10.07 4.11 0.25
C VAL A 184 -9.31 5.28 -0.37
N ALA A 185 -9.86 6.49 -0.25
CA ALA A 185 -9.30 7.68 -0.90
C ALA A 185 -9.29 8.88 0.05
N GLY A 186 -8.42 9.84 -0.23
CA GLY A 186 -8.45 11.13 0.46
C GLY A 186 -9.58 12.03 -0.03
N PRO A 187 -9.77 13.21 0.60
CA PRO A 187 -10.93 14.05 0.34
C PRO A 187 -10.91 14.79 -0.98
N GLU A 188 -9.72 14.99 -1.59
CA GLU A 188 -9.55 15.93 -2.70
C GLU A 188 -8.67 15.37 -3.82
N PRO A 189 -9.07 15.54 -5.11
CA PRO A 189 -8.16 15.33 -6.22
C PRO A 189 -7.01 16.34 -6.20
N GLN A 190 -5.82 15.90 -6.62
CA GLN A 190 -4.58 16.69 -6.64
C GLN A 190 -3.85 16.46 -7.97
N ASP A 191 -3.12 17.48 -8.46
CA ASP A 191 -2.13 17.34 -9.52
C ASP A 191 -0.78 16.89 -8.91
N LEU A 192 -0.19 15.81 -9.45
CA LEU A 192 1.03 15.23 -8.90
C LEU A 192 2.24 16.17 -8.98
N VAL A 193 2.31 17.02 -10.03
CA VAL A 193 3.40 18.01 -10.18
C VAL A 193 3.29 19.09 -9.10
N ASP A 194 2.06 19.56 -8.83
CA ASP A 194 1.81 20.53 -7.75
C ASP A 194 2.08 19.92 -6.37
N MET A 195 1.66 18.68 -6.14
CA MET A 195 2.01 17.96 -4.90
C MET A 195 3.53 17.88 -4.71
N ALA A 196 4.29 17.54 -5.77
CA ALA A 196 5.75 17.46 -5.71
C ALA A 196 6.39 18.83 -5.39
N ARG A 197 5.90 19.91 -6.02
CA ARG A 197 6.34 21.27 -5.75
C ARG A 197 6.14 21.64 -4.27
N ARG A 198 4.91 21.48 -3.78
CA ARG A 198 4.53 21.82 -2.39
C ARG A 198 5.27 20.95 -1.36
N THR A 199 5.48 19.66 -1.66
CA THR A 199 6.24 18.77 -0.77
C THR A 199 7.71 19.17 -0.70
N ASN A 200 8.34 19.52 -1.82
CA ASN A 200 9.73 20.00 -1.82
C ASN A 200 9.87 21.32 -1.05
N GLU A 201 8.94 22.26 -1.26
CA GLU A 201 8.90 23.52 -0.51
C GLU A 201 8.78 23.28 1.00
N ALA A 202 7.85 22.43 1.43
CA ALA A 202 7.66 22.10 2.85
C ALA A 202 8.90 21.48 3.49
N ARG A 203 9.68 20.70 2.72
CA ARG A 203 10.92 20.05 3.16
C ARG A 203 12.18 20.90 2.94
N GLY A 204 12.05 22.16 2.51
CA GLY A 204 13.18 23.04 2.23
C GLY A 204 14.10 22.58 1.10
N ARG A 205 13.58 21.77 0.15
CA ARG A 205 14.34 21.22 -0.99
C ARG A 205 14.14 22.09 -2.24
N THR A 206 15.22 22.36 -2.94
CA THR A 206 15.18 23.04 -4.25
C THR A 206 15.41 22.01 -5.34
N VAL A 207 14.33 21.59 -6.01
CA VAL A 207 14.34 20.63 -7.13
C VAL A 207 13.59 21.25 -8.30
N LYS A 208 14.21 21.27 -9.49
CA LYS A 208 13.55 21.69 -10.71
C LYS A 208 12.63 20.58 -11.19
N LEU A 209 11.32 20.82 -11.21
CA LEU A 209 10.34 19.85 -11.71
C LEU A 209 10.10 20.06 -13.20
N VAL A 210 10.16 18.98 -13.98
CA VAL A 210 9.88 18.95 -15.41
C VAL A 210 8.69 18.03 -15.67
N PRO A 211 7.50 18.59 -15.94
CA PRO A 211 6.33 17.79 -16.30
C PRO A 211 6.54 17.08 -17.65
N THR A 212 6.36 15.75 -17.67
CA THR A 212 6.50 14.97 -18.90
C THR A 212 5.80 13.61 -18.80
N TRP A 213 5.32 13.08 -19.94
CA TRP A 213 4.84 11.71 -20.04
C TRP A 213 5.94 10.69 -20.37
N SER A 214 7.16 11.13 -20.62
CA SER A 214 8.33 10.26 -20.81
C SER A 214 8.90 9.81 -19.46
N THR A 215 8.08 9.12 -18.67
CA THR A 215 8.42 8.62 -17.32
C THR A 215 8.04 7.15 -17.20
N MET A 216 8.13 6.59 -15.99
CA MET A 216 7.63 5.25 -15.66
C MET A 216 6.10 5.11 -15.72
N PHE A 217 5.37 6.23 -15.86
CA PHE A 217 3.93 6.25 -15.99
C PHE A 217 3.54 6.45 -17.46
N SER A 218 2.80 5.49 -18.00
CA SER A 218 2.29 5.53 -19.38
C SER A 218 1.02 6.39 -19.50
N LEU A 219 0.62 6.65 -20.72
CA LEU A 219 -0.65 7.35 -21.00
C LEU A 219 -1.89 6.63 -20.46
N GLU A 220 -1.80 5.35 -20.13
CA GLU A 220 -2.87 4.61 -19.46
C GLU A 220 -3.26 5.21 -18.10
N THR A 221 -2.32 5.93 -17.45
CA THR A 221 -2.55 6.59 -16.15
C THR A 221 -3.13 8.00 -16.28
N ALA A 222 -3.34 8.48 -17.52
CA ALA A 222 -3.85 9.83 -17.77
C ALA A 222 -5.35 9.98 -17.43
N GLY A 223 -5.78 11.22 -17.24
CA GLY A 223 -7.17 11.56 -16.95
C GLY A 223 -7.62 10.96 -15.60
N ASN A 224 -8.75 10.27 -15.58
CA ASN A 224 -9.39 9.75 -14.37
C ASN A 224 -8.94 8.32 -14.00
N ALA A 225 -7.92 7.77 -14.65
CA ALA A 225 -7.54 6.36 -14.48
C ALA A 225 -7.11 6.02 -13.04
N LEU A 226 -6.53 7.00 -12.32
CA LEU A 226 -6.05 6.87 -10.95
C LEU A 226 -7.03 7.39 -9.88
N LEU A 227 -8.19 7.91 -10.30
CA LEU A 227 -9.22 8.33 -9.35
C LEU A 227 -9.96 7.10 -8.78
N PRO A 228 -10.46 7.21 -7.53
CA PRO A 228 -11.24 6.15 -6.91
C PRO A 228 -12.58 5.92 -7.61
N SER A 229 -13.22 4.81 -7.29
CA SER A 229 -14.62 4.54 -7.65
C SER A 229 -15.58 5.52 -6.97
N PRO A 230 -16.78 5.75 -7.53
CA PRO A 230 -17.75 6.71 -6.97
C PRO A 230 -18.25 6.36 -5.56
N ASP A 231 -18.15 5.10 -5.16
CA ASP A 231 -18.55 4.57 -3.85
C ASP A 231 -17.37 4.48 -2.87
N ALA A 232 -16.26 5.16 -3.15
CA ALA A 232 -15.07 5.15 -2.30
C ALA A 232 -15.36 5.67 -0.89
N ARG A 233 -14.70 5.05 0.09
CA ARG A 233 -14.62 5.58 1.46
C ARG A 233 -13.65 6.75 1.48
N ILE A 234 -14.19 7.95 1.69
CA ILE A 234 -13.39 9.18 1.73
C ILE A 234 -12.88 9.42 3.16
N MET A 235 -11.57 9.51 3.28
CA MET A 235 -10.87 9.75 4.53
C MET A 235 -10.67 11.26 4.78
N PRO A 236 -10.59 11.71 6.04
CA PRO A 236 -10.70 13.13 6.36
C PRO A 236 -9.42 13.94 6.16
N THR A 237 -8.22 13.31 6.23
CA THR A 237 -6.96 14.04 6.25
C THR A 237 -6.63 14.62 4.87
N THR A 238 -6.61 15.96 4.75
CA THR A 238 -6.26 16.64 3.50
C THR A 238 -4.75 16.60 3.26
N PHE A 239 -4.36 16.79 1.99
CA PHE A 239 -2.93 16.90 1.65
C PHE A 239 -2.26 18.08 2.37
N ASP A 240 -2.96 19.21 2.55
CA ASP A 240 -2.44 20.37 3.27
C ASP A 240 -2.20 20.09 4.75
N GLN A 241 -3.11 19.40 5.42
CA GLN A 241 -2.93 18.96 6.80
C GLN A 241 -1.69 18.07 6.94
N TRP A 242 -1.58 17.06 6.09
CA TRP A 242 -0.42 16.16 6.08
C TRP A 242 0.90 16.92 5.81
N LEU A 243 0.93 17.92 4.91
CA LEU A 243 2.11 18.71 4.62
C LEU A 243 2.63 19.50 5.83
N THR A 244 1.75 19.89 6.75
CA THR A 244 2.19 20.63 7.97
C THR A 244 3.10 19.78 8.85
N GLU A 245 2.95 18.46 8.81
CA GLU A 245 3.75 17.49 9.57
C GLU A 245 5.10 17.18 8.89
N GLN A 246 5.31 17.67 7.65
CA GLN A 246 6.54 17.46 6.87
C GLN A 246 7.57 18.60 7.01
N ARG A 247 7.29 19.62 7.80
CA ARG A 247 8.13 20.82 8.01
C ARG A 247 9.20 20.60 9.07
#